data_ce53ac0d6c88d751698903f174d28582
#
_entry.id   ce53ac0d6c88d751698903f174d28582
#
_cell.length_a   1.000
_cell.length_b   1.000
_cell.length_c   1.000
_cell.angle_alpha   90.00
_cell.angle_beta   90.00
_cell.angle_gamma   90.00
#
_symmetry.space_group_name_H-M   'P 1'
#
loop_
_entity.id
_entity.type
_entity.pdbx_description
1 polymer ?
#
loop_
_entity_poly.entity_id
_entity_poly.type
_entity_poly.pdbx_seq_one_letter_code
_entity_poly.pdbx_strand_id
1 'polypeptide(L)'
;MNQYTVQKGDTIAQVTKLLQTDWQTLRNQNPGAIGRSNVNGNWFVREGANVAVGKGSFSDVLNEATKKNDTPQPRTAPQSGKISEYTVQPGDTLWGLAVKQFHVNPQDLIRDNGITNPDLLQVGQKLEIRQAGPQPPSEVVASWYGEDYHGRAMADGDPYDMFANTIAHKELPLGTKVVLKNPRTGQTAEAVITDRGPYIEGRDIDLSYGLASQLSLVENGVDTLMMEIL
;
A
#
# COMPACT_ATOMS: atom_id res chain seq x y z
N MET A 1 -6.95 -23.38 14.57
CA MET A 1 -7.74 -22.15 14.33
C MET A 1 -7.85 -21.44 15.66
N ASN A 2 -7.42 -20.18 15.70
CA ASN A 2 -7.67 -19.33 16.85
C ASN A 2 -9.03 -18.67 16.64
N GLN A 3 -9.94 -18.82 17.62
CA GLN A 3 -11.28 -18.23 17.55
C GLN A 3 -11.49 -17.31 18.75
N TYR A 4 -12.23 -16.24 18.53
CA TYR A 4 -12.55 -15.28 19.56
C TYR A 4 -13.94 -14.68 19.32
N THR A 5 -14.75 -14.58 20.37
CA THR A 5 -16.04 -13.88 20.32
C THR A 5 -15.81 -12.43 20.76
N VAL A 6 -16.03 -11.49 19.86
CA VAL A 6 -15.80 -10.05 20.09
C VAL A 6 -16.70 -9.56 21.22
N GLN A 7 -16.06 -8.95 22.23
CA GLN A 7 -16.75 -8.38 23.40
C GLN A 7 -17.07 -6.90 23.15
N LYS A 8 -17.99 -6.37 23.94
CA LYS A 8 -18.32 -4.95 23.92
C LYS A 8 -17.10 -4.10 24.30
N GLY A 9 -16.75 -3.17 23.42
CA GLY A 9 -15.61 -2.28 23.61
C GLY A 9 -14.28 -2.81 23.03
N ASP A 10 -14.27 -4.02 22.46
CA ASP A 10 -13.08 -4.51 21.79
C ASP A 10 -12.72 -3.64 20.58
N THR A 11 -11.45 -3.38 20.45
CA THR A 11 -10.88 -2.70 19.26
C THR A 11 -10.24 -3.73 18.32
N ILE A 12 -10.11 -3.36 17.05
CA ILE A 12 -9.41 -4.18 16.05
C ILE A 12 -8.01 -4.56 16.55
N ALA A 13 -7.27 -3.59 17.14
CA ALA A 13 -5.93 -3.82 17.64
C ALA A 13 -5.87 -4.84 18.78
N GLN A 14 -6.88 -4.86 19.66
CA GLN A 14 -6.98 -5.85 20.72
C GLN A 14 -7.29 -7.24 20.16
N VAL A 15 -8.23 -7.33 19.21
CA VAL A 15 -8.63 -8.61 18.61
C VAL A 15 -7.52 -9.22 17.76
N THR A 16 -6.80 -8.41 16.95
CA THR A 16 -5.65 -8.89 16.19
C THR A 16 -4.53 -9.38 17.09
N LYS A 17 -4.27 -8.70 18.22
CA LYS A 17 -3.28 -9.12 19.20
C LYS A 17 -3.67 -10.43 19.89
N LEU A 18 -4.94 -10.58 20.29
CA LEU A 18 -5.45 -11.81 20.91
C LEU A 18 -5.37 -13.02 19.98
N LEU A 19 -5.68 -12.82 18.70
CA LEU A 19 -5.66 -13.86 17.68
C LEU A 19 -4.28 -14.10 17.07
N GLN A 20 -3.28 -13.28 17.45
CA GLN A 20 -1.94 -13.30 16.89
C GLN A 20 -1.95 -13.20 15.35
N THR A 21 -2.70 -12.23 14.85
CA THR A 21 -2.93 -12.02 13.42
C THR A 21 -2.79 -10.54 13.08
N ASP A 22 -2.69 -10.24 11.81
CA ASP A 22 -2.74 -8.87 11.30
C ASP A 22 -4.18 -8.46 10.91
N TRP A 23 -4.38 -7.16 10.72
CA TRP A 23 -5.67 -6.58 10.35
C TRP A 23 -6.22 -7.12 9.01
N GLN A 24 -5.37 -7.30 8.01
CA GLN A 24 -5.81 -7.74 6.68
C GLN A 24 -6.30 -9.18 6.73
N THR A 25 -5.56 -10.04 7.41
CA THR A 25 -5.94 -11.44 7.64
C THR A 25 -7.24 -11.54 8.42
N LEU A 26 -7.38 -10.77 9.52
CA LEU A 26 -8.62 -10.73 10.29
C LEU A 26 -9.81 -10.33 9.42
N ARG A 27 -9.68 -9.27 8.64
CA ARG A 27 -10.73 -8.73 7.76
C ARG A 27 -11.09 -9.71 6.64
N ASN A 28 -10.10 -10.27 5.96
CA ASN A 28 -10.32 -11.14 4.80
C ASN A 28 -10.97 -12.45 5.20
N GLN A 29 -10.61 -13.00 6.36
CA GLN A 29 -11.16 -14.25 6.85
C GLN A 29 -12.51 -14.06 7.58
N ASN A 30 -12.86 -12.83 7.98
CA ASN A 30 -14.07 -12.53 8.74
C ASN A 30 -14.84 -11.31 8.17
N PRO A 31 -15.22 -11.28 6.90
CA PRO A 31 -15.82 -10.10 6.28
C PRO A 31 -17.15 -9.67 6.95
N GLY A 32 -17.92 -10.62 7.51
CA GLY A 32 -19.16 -10.35 8.22
C GLY A 32 -18.98 -9.77 9.63
N ALA A 33 -17.82 -10.00 10.25
CA ALA A 33 -17.51 -9.53 11.61
C ALA A 33 -16.92 -8.10 11.62
N ILE A 34 -16.56 -7.58 10.49
CA ILE A 34 -15.91 -6.27 10.35
C ILE A 34 -16.92 -5.28 9.77
N GLY A 35 -17.02 -4.11 10.40
CA GLY A 35 -17.87 -3.03 9.95
C GLY A 35 -17.08 -1.73 9.77
N ARG A 36 -17.68 -0.79 9.04
CA ARG A 36 -17.19 0.59 8.94
C ARG A 36 -18.26 1.52 9.51
N SER A 37 -17.85 2.45 10.36
CA SER A 37 -18.76 3.42 10.99
C SER A 37 -19.23 4.44 9.95
N ASN A 38 -20.55 4.64 9.86
CA ASN A 38 -21.13 5.68 9.04
C ASN A 38 -20.98 7.10 9.64
N VAL A 39 -20.52 7.18 10.91
CA VAL A 39 -20.39 8.44 11.64
C VAL A 39 -19.00 9.07 11.44
N ASN A 40 -17.94 8.25 11.51
CA ASN A 40 -16.56 8.73 11.48
C ASN A 40 -15.67 7.96 10.50
N GLY A 41 -16.23 7.03 9.72
CA GLY A 41 -15.50 6.24 8.75
C GLY A 41 -14.53 5.19 9.32
N ASN A 42 -14.42 5.07 10.64
CA ASN A 42 -13.50 4.12 11.28
C ASN A 42 -13.98 2.68 11.14
N TRP A 43 -13.01 1.78 10.99
CA TRP A 43 -13.27 0.36 11.04
C TRP A 43 -13.48 -0.13 12.47
N PHE A 44 -14.38 -1.08 12.65
CA PHE A 44 -14.63 -1.71 13.94
C PHE A 44 -14.93 -3.20 13.78
N VAL A 45 -14.71 -3.97 14.85
CA VAL A 45 -15.18 -5.34 14.97
C VAL A 45 -16.57 -5.33 15.60
N ARG A 46 -17.48 -6.14 15.06
CA ARG A 46 -18.87 -6.22 15.55
C ARG A 46 -18.92 -6.99 16.86
N GLU A 47 -19.50 -6.39 17.90
CA GLU A 47 -19.79 -7.05 19.17
C GLU A 47 -20.60 -8.34 18.92
N GLY A 48 -20.25 -9.41 19.61
CA GLY A 48 -20.87 -10.72 19.47
C GLY A 48 -20.46 -11.50 18.23
N ALA A 49 -19.69 -10.91 17.31
CA ALA A 49 -19.21 -11.65 16.15
C ALA A 49 -18.16 -12.69 16.56
N ASN A 50 -18.30 -13.89 16.02
CA ASN A 50 -17.28 -14.92 16.13
C ASN A 50 -16.24 -14.68 15.04
N VAL A 51 -15.02 -14.35 15.42
CA VAL A 51 -13.89 -14.19 14.50
C VAL A 51 -12.95 -15.36 14.66
N ALA A 52 -12.51 -15.91 13.53
CA ALA A 52 -11.56 -17.01 13.46
C ALA A 52 -10.44 -16.69 12.49
N VAL A 53 -9.22 -17.02 12.86
CA VAL A 53 -8.09 -16.98 11.94
C VAL A 53 -7.52 -18.39 11.78
N GLY A 54 -7.43 -18.85 10.54
CA GLY A 54 -6.74 -20.08 10.20
C GLY A 54 -5.25 -19.97 10.56
N LYS A 55 -4.57 -21.10 10.77
CA LYS A 55 -3.12 -21.13 10.83
C LYS A 55 -2.56 -20.75 9.46
N GLY A 56 -2.33 -19.49 9.28
CA GLY A 56 -1.63 -18.90 8.18
C GLY A 56 -1.11 -17.59 8.72
N SER A 57 0.15 -17.53 9.07
CA SER A 57 0.78 -16.26 9.39
C SER A 57 0.83 -15.43 8.11
N PHE A 58 0.98 -14.12 8.23
CA PHE A 58 1.28 -13.23 7.09
C PHE A 58 2.37 -13.83 6.18
N SER A 59 3.33 -14.56 6.73
CA SER A 59 4.34 -15.34 6.03
C SER A 59 3.77 -16.43 5.12
N ASP A 60 2.66 -17.06 5.50
CA ASP A 60 2.06 -18.15 4.70
C ASP A 60 1.24 -17.59 3.55
N VAL A 61 0.60 -16.43 3.72
CA VAL A 61 -0.12 -15.71 2.65
C VAL A 61 0.87 -15.18 1.61
N LEU A 62 2.02 -14.69 2.04
CA LEU A 62 3.11 -14.27 1.14
C LEU A 62 3.67 -15.47 0.36
N ASN A 63 3.80 -16.62 0.98
CA ASN A 63 4.29 -17.85 0.34
C ASN A 63 3.26 -18.43 -0.65
N GLU A 64 1.97 -18.25 -0.43
CA GLU A 64 0.92 -18.67 -1.39
C GLU A 64 0.78 -17.68 -2.56
N ALA A 65 0.89 -16.39 -2.32
CA ALA A 65 0.88 -15.38 -3.37
C ALA A 65 2.09 -15.52 -4.31
N THR A 66 3.24 -15.93 -3.78
CA THR A 66 4.45 -16.22 -4.59
C THR A 66 4.37 -17.55 -5.35
N LYS A 67 3.47 -18.46 -4.99
CA LYS A 67 3.28 -19.74 -5.70
C LYS A 67 2.30 -19.67 -6.88
N LYS A 68 1.51 -18.62 -6.98
CA LYS A 68 0.46 -18.47 -8.02
C LYS A 68 0.86 -17.61 -9.21
N ASN A 69 2.01 -16.95 -9.16
CA ASN A 69 2.48 -16.16 -10.30
C ASN A 69 3.77 -16.75 -10.85
N ASP A 70 3.68 -17.13 -12.10
CA ASP A 70 4.74 -17.43 -13.05
C ASP A 70 6.11 -16.87 -12.72
N THR A 71 7.10 -17.69 -13.07
CA THR A 71 8.52 -17.41 -13.28
C THR A 71 8.93 -16.00 -12.90
N PRO A 72 9.72 -15.83 -11.83
CA PRO A 72 10.28 -14.51 -11.54
C PRO A 72 11.10 -14.09 -12.75
N GLN A 73 10.62 -13.11 -13.48
CA GLN A 73 11.56 -12.34 -14.32
C GLN A 73 12.67 -11.89 -13.36
N PRO A 74 13.93 -12.11 -13.68
CA PRO A 74 15.02 -11.60 -12.87
C PRO A 74 14.86 -10.10 -12.81
N ARG A 75 14.35 -9.58 -11.67
CA ARG A 75 14.43 -8.16 -11.39
C ARG A 75 15.92 -7.85 -11.43
N THR A 76 16.30 -7.05 -12.41
CA THR A 76 17.66 -6.54 -12.55
C THR A 76 18.15 -6.10 -11.17
N ALA A 77 19.37 -6.51 -10.83
CA ALA A 77 20.03 -6.15 -9.59
C ALA A 77 19.80 -4.67 -9.28
N PRO A 78 19.55 -4.28 -8.02
CA PRO A 78 19.22 -2.92 -7.64
C PRO A 78 20.30 -1.99 -8.17
N GLN A 79 19.92 -1.13 -9.12
CA GLN A 79 20.79 -0.08 -9.58
C GLN A 79 21.09 0.83 -8.38
N SER A 80 22.31 1.34 -8.32
CA SER A 80 22.92 2.10 -7.22
C SER A 80 21.99 3.17 -6.62
N GLY A 81 21.12 2.77 -5.72
CA GLY A 81 20.34 3.68 -4.90
C GLY A 81 21.19 4.20 -3.74
N LYS A 82 20.81 5.35 -3.19
CA LYS A 82 21.44 5.90 -1.98
C LYS A 82 21.20 4.95 -0.81
N ILE A 83 22.29 4.47 -0.19
CA ILE A 83 22.22 3.69 1.04
C ILE A 83 22.45 4.65 2.21
N SER A 84 21.57 4.61 3.20
CA SER A 84 21.72 5.32 4.47
C SER A 84 21.46 4.38 5.64
N GLU A 85 22.11 4.63 6.78
CA GLU A 85 21.89 3.88 8.02
C GLU A 85 20.92 4.66 8.91
N TYR A 86 19.96 3.96 9.51
CA TYR A 86 19.03 4.51 10.47
C TYR A 86 19.05 3.68 11.76
N THR A 87 18.98 4.35 12.91
CA THR A 87 18.88 3.67 14.21
C THR A 87 17.44 3.79 14.73
N VAL A 88 16.80 2.65 14.92
CA VAL A 88 15.39 2.55 15.37
C VAL A 88 15.20 3.27 16.69
N GLN A 89 14.20 4.16 16.74
CA GLN A 89 13.82 4.96 17.90
C GLN A 89 12.60 4.36 18.61
N PRO A 90 12.34 4.74 19.89
CA PRO A 90 11.12 4.35 20.57
C PRO A 90 9.87 4.82 19.82
N GLY A 91 8.95 3.89 19.55
CA GLY A 91 7.72 4.17 18.81
C GLY A 91 7.79 3.93 17.31
N ASP A 92 8.97 3.64 16.77
CA ASP A 92 9.11 3.27 15.37
C ASP A 92 8.44 1.93 15.08
N THR A 93 7.82 1.87 13.91
CA THR A 93 7.34 0.63 13.32
C THR A 93 7.97 0.46 11.95
N LEU A 94 8.16 -0.78 11.51
CA LEU A 94 8.72 -1.05 10.19
C LEU A 94 7.92 -0.34 9.08
N TRP A 95 6.60 -0.39 9.18
CA TRP A 95 5.70 0.29 8.24
C TRP A 95 5.87 1.81 8.29
N GLY A 96 5.93 2.40 9.49
CA GLY A 96 6.15 3.84 9.67
C GLY A 96 7.46 4.30 9.04
N LEU A 97 8.53 3.56 9.29
CA LEU A 97 9.85 3.85 8.71
C LEU A 97 9.83 3.69 7.18
N ALA A 98 9.36 2.53 6.69
CA ALA A 98 9.39 2.25 5.26
C ALA A 98 8.52 3.23 4.45
N VAL A 99 7.25 3.42 4.85
CA VAL A 99 6.24 4.12 4.05
C VAL A 99 6.22 5.62 4.31
N LYS A 100 6.25 6.03 5.60
CA LYS A 100 6.07 7.46 5.94
C LYS A 100 7.37 8.24 6.00
N GLN A 101 8.48 7.60 6.39
CA GLN A 101 9.73 8.32 6.61
C GLN A 101 10.70 8.18 5.44
N PHE A 102 10.90 6.98 4.91
CA PHE A 102 11.93 6.71 3.88
C PHE A 102 11.37 6.48 2.49
N HIS A 103 10.06 6.29 2.34
CA HIS A 103 9.39 6.00 1.07
C HIS A 103 10.02 4.81 0.32
N VAL A 104 10.30 3.73 1.05
CA VAL A 104 10.84 2.49 0.51
C VAL A 104 9.81 1.36 0.65
N ASN A 105 9.94 0.33 -0.18
CA ASN A 105 9.08 -0.84 -0.05
C ASN A 105 9.36 -1.57 1.27
N PRO A 106 8.37 -1.82 2.13
CA PRO A 106 8.55 -2.55 3.39
C PRO A 106 9.21 -3.92 3.21
N GLN A 107 8.92 -4.62 2.12
CA GLN A 107 9.51 -5.93 1.82
C GLN A 107 11.00 -5.83 1.49
N ASP A 108 11.41 -4.77 0.80
CA ASP A 108 12.82 -4.52 0.55
C ASP A 108 13.56 -4.19 1.84
N LEU A 109 12.94 -3.37 2.70
CA LEU A 109 13.51 -3.06 4.03
C LEU A 109 13.67 -4.31 4.90
N ILE A 110 12.68 -5.22 4.89
CA ILE A 110 12.75 -6.52 5.58
C ILE A 110 13.91 -7.36 5.03
N ARG A 111 13.95 -7.53 3.72
CA ARG A 111 14.94 -8.38 3.04
C ARG A 111 16.38 -7.87 3.25
N ASP A 112 16.60 -6.57 3.03
CA ASP A 112 17.93 -5.96 3.05
C ASP A 112 18.51 -5.93 4.48
N ASN A 113 17.64 -5.99 5.51
CA ASN A 113 18.04 -6.02 6.92
C ASN A 113 17.86 -7.37 7.61
N GLY A 114 17.46 -8.42 6.91
CA GLY A 114 17.25 -9.75 7.48
C GLY A 114 16.20 -9.77 8.60
N ILE A 115 15.18 -8.93 8.54
CA ILE A 115 14.17 -8.81 9.58
C ILE A 115 13.25 -10.03 9.51
N THR A 116 13.28 -10.86 10.54
CA THR A 116 12.46 -12.09 10.61
C THR A 116 11.05 -11.83 11.15
N ASN A 117 10.88 -10.78 11.96
CA ASN A 117 9.59 -10.38 12.48
C ASN A 117 9.40 -8.86 12.30
N PRO A 118 8.60 -8.44 11.31
CA PRO A 118 8.40 -7.03 10.99
C PRO A 118 7.64 -6.25 12.08
N ASP A 119 6.93 -6.93 12.98
CA ASP A 119 6.20 -6.32 14.08
C ASP A 119 7.08 -6.04 15.31
N LEU A 120 8.32 -6.50 15.30
CA LEU A 120 9.26 -6.39 16.42
C LEU A 120 10.58 -5.77 16.01
N LEU A 121 10.58 -4.46 15.75
CA LEU A 121 11.82 -3.70 15.67
C LEU A 121 12.34 -3.41 17.08
N GLN A 122 13.65 -3.58 17.26
CA GLN A 122 14.30 -3.28 18.54
C GLN A 122 14.81 -1.84 18.54
N VAL A 123 14.51 -1.09 19.60
CA VAL A 123 15.10 0.24 19.80
C VAL A 123 16.63 0.11 19.83
N GLY A 124 17.31 0.96 19.07
CA GLY A 124 18.76 0.88 18.87
C GLY A 124 19.20 -0.06 17.73
N GLN A 125 18.30 -0.83 17.13
CA GLN A 125 18.63 -1.64 15.95
C GLN A 125 19.03 -0.71 14.80
N LYS A 126 20.11 -1.06 14.10
CA LYS A 126 20.53 -0.37 12.89
C LYS A 126 19.87 -0.98 11.67
N LEU A 127 19.30 -0.15 10.83
CA LEU A 127 18.67 -0.52 9.57
C LEU A 127 19.42 0.12 8.42
N GLU A 128 19.76 -0.68 7.42
CA GLU A 128 20.20 -0.19 6.11
C GLU A 128 18.96 0.19 5.29
N ILE A 129 18.87 1.45 4.92
CA ILE A 129 17.78 1.99 4.10
C ILE A 129 18.31 2.17 2.68
N ARG A 130 17.84 1.35 1.77
CA ARG A 130 18.19 1.44 0.35
C ARG A 130 17.05 2.11 -0.41
N GLN A 131 17.27 3.37 -0.77
CA GLN A 131 16.35 4.07 -1.65
C GLN A 131 16.62 3.65 -3.10
N ALA A 132 15.57 3.32 -3.86
CA ALA A 132 15.73 3.07 -5.29
C ALA A 132 16.32 4.33 -5.95
N GLY A 133 17.31 4.13 -6.82
CA GLY A 133 17.79 5.20 -7.67
C GLY A 133 16.76 5.56 -8.75
N PRO A 134 16.97 6.64 -9.52
CA PRO A 134 16.10 7.00 -10.63
C PRO A 134 15.89 5.79 -11.56
N GLN A 135 14.64 5.40 -11.74
CA GLN A 135 14.26 4.35 -12.68
C GLN A 135 13.99 4.97 -14.05
N PRO A 136 14.37 4.32 -15.15
CA PRO A 136 13.98 4.80 -16.46
C PRO A 136 12.44 4.87 -16.55
N PRO A 137 11.89 5.88 -17.26
CA PRO A 137 10.47 5.96 -17.46
C PRO A 137 9.90 4.67 -18.04
N SER A 138 8.80 4.19 -17.46
CA SER A 138 8.10 2.98 -17.90
C SER A 138 6.70 3.31 -18.43
N GLU A 139 6.23 2.53 -19.39
CA GLU A 139 4.84 2.61 -19.82
C GLU A 139 3.92 2.01 -18.75
N VAL A 140 2.81 2.71 -18.47
CA VAL A 140 1.76 2.27 -17.54
C VAL A 140 0.39 2.50 -18.16
N VAL A 141 -0.50 1.54 -18.00
CA VAL A 141 -1.91 1.69 -18.36
C VAL A 141 -2.64 2.37 -17.23
N ALA A 142 -3.10 3.58 -17.49
CA ALA A 142 -3.75 4.44 -16.50
C ALA A 142 -5.25 4.53 -16.73
N SER A 143 -6.02 4.52 -15.65
CA SER A 143 -7.42 4.94 -15.62
C SER A 143 -7.60 6.00 -14.52
N TRP A 144 -8.85 6.38 -14.21
CA TRP A 144 -9.10 7.37 -13.18
C TRP A 144 -10.36 7.04 -12.39
N TYR A 145 -10.44 7.57 -11.17
CA TYR A 145 -11.59 7.46 -10.28
C TYR A 145 -12.05 8.88 -9.85
N GLY A 146 -13.35 9.06 -9.75
CA GLY A 146 -13.94 10.38 -9.65
C GLY A 146 -14.75 10.61 -8.37
N GLU A 147 -15.86 11.33 -8.54
CA GLU A 147 -16.67 11.89 -7.48
C GLU A 147 -17.20 10.88 -6.45
N ASP A 148 -17.52 9.66 -6.88
CA ASP A 148 -18.02 8.59 -5.98
C ASP A 148 -17.07 8.22 -4.86
N TYR A 149 -15.80 8.54 -5.00
CA TYR A 149 -14.72 8.25 -4.02
C TYR A 149 -14.31 9.47 -3.23
N HIS A 150 -14.73 10.69 -3.62
CA HIS A 150 -14.34 11.93 -2.95
C HIS A 150 -14.67 11.90 -1.45
N GLY A 151 -13.70 12.26 -0.62
CA GLY A 151 -13.80 12.24 0.84
C GLY A 151 -13.67 10.85 1.49
N ARG A 152 -13.54 9.75 0.72
CA ARG A 152 -13.27 8.42 1.29
C ARG A 152 -11.79 8.30 1.67
N ALA A 153 -11.50 7.55 2.73
CA ALA A 153 -10.12 7.32 3.14
C ALA A 153 -9.35 6.48 2.09
N MET A 154 -8.18 6.97 1.70
CA MET A 154 -7.19 6.28 0.89
C MET A 154 -6.37 5.30 1.73
N ALA A 155 -5.46 4.57 1.10
CA ALA A 155 -4.61 3.59 1.79
C ALA A 155 -3.59 4.23 2.74
N ASP A 156 -3.19 5.47 2.53
CA ASP A 156 -2.33 6.25 3.42
C ASP A 156 -3.07 6.79 4.66
N GLY A 157 -4.40 6.71 4.67
CA GLY A 157 -5.29 7.14 5.74
C GLY A 157 -5.93 8.51 5.54
N ASP A 158 -5.46 9.29 4.58
CA ASP A 158 -6.02 10.61 4.26
C ASP A 158 -7.30 10.50 3.41
N PRO A 159 -8.21 11.49 3.46
CA PRO A 159 -9.38 11.51 2.61
C PRO A 159 -8.98 11.76 1.14
N TYR A 160 -9.58 11.01 0.22
CA TYR A 160 -9.38 11.23 -1.21
C TYR A 160 -9.93 12.58 -1.63
N ASP A 161 -9.07 13.42 -2.18
CA ASP A 161 -9.43 14.64 -2.89
C ASP A 161 -9.35 14.41 -4.40
N MET A 162 -10.49 14.40 -5.10
CA MET A 162 -10.54 14.15 -6.53
C MET A 162 -9.80 15.20 -7.36
N PHE A 163 -9.48 16.36 -6.80
CA PHE A 163 -8.76 17.44 -7.50
C PHE A 163 -7.25 17.46 -7.21
N ALA A 164 -6.80 16.73 -6.20
CA ALA A 164 -5.37 16.61 -5.87
C ALA A 164 -4.65 15.72 -6.89
N ASN A 165 -3.33 15.89 -7.02
CA ASN A 165 -2.50 15.05 -7.89
C ASN A 165 -2.10 13.77 -7.18
N THR A 166 -3.02 12.81 -7.10
CA THR A 166 -2.84 11.53 -6.41
C THR A 166 -3.06 10.35 -7.33
N ILE A 167 -2.42 9.23 -6.97
CA ILE A 167 -2.45 7.98 -7.74
C ILE A 167 -2.67 6.80 -6.79
N ALA A 168 -3.49 5.83 -7.24
CA ALA A 168 -3.47 4.48 -6.71
C ALA A 168 -2.48 3.61 -7.49
N HIS A 169 -1.63 2.86 -6.79
CA HIS A 169 -0.69 1.88 -7.36
C HIS A 169 -0.68 0.60 -6.52
N LYS A 170 -0.52 -0.55 -7.20
CA LYS A 170 -0.60 -1.86 -6.54
C LYS A 170 0.52 -2.08 -5.52
N GLU A 171 1.75 -1.74 -5.88
CA GLU A 171 2.97 -2.18 -5.18
C GLU A 171 3.87 -1.04 -4.71
N LEU A 172 4.02 0.04 -5.51
CA LEU A 172 4.93 1.13 -5.16
C LEU A 172 4.58 1.72 -3.79
N PRO A 173 5.58 2.11 -2.98
CA PRO A 173 5.34 2.67 -1.65
C PRO A 173 4.39 3.87 -1.66
N LEU A 174 3.51 3.96 -0.66
CA LEU A 174 2.73 5.18 -0.44
C LEU A 174 3.70 6.35 -0.15
N GLY A 175 3.38 7.54 -0.64
CA GLY A 175 4.25 8.71 -0.57
C GLY A 175 5.31 8.79 -1.69
N THR A 176 5.44 7.76 -2.53
CA THR A 176 6.33 7.82 -3.71
C THR A 176 5.85 8.91 -4.65
N LYS A 177 6.78 9.77 -5.04
CA LYS A 177 6.54 10.82 -6.04
C LYS A 177 6.90 10.32 -7.42
N VAL A 178 6.07 10.66 -8.38
CA VAL A 178 6.26 10.28 -9.79
C VAL A 178 5.97 11.46 -10.71
N VAL A 179 6.59 11.44 -11.88
CA VAL A 179 6.19 12.27 -13.02
C VAL A 179 5.46 11.40 -14.01
N LEU A 180 4.27 11.82 -14.41
CA LEU A 180 3.52 11.21 -15.49
C LEU A 180 3.59 12.08 -16.74
N LYS A 181 3.70 11.44 -17.89
CA LYS A 181 3.64 12.08 -19.20
C LYS A 181 2.66 11.33 -20.11
N ASN A 182 1.74 12.07 -20.69
CA ASN A 182 0.92 11.53 -21.78
C ASN A 182 1.69 11.65 -23.11
N PRO A 183 2.14 10.53 -23.71
CA PRO A 183 2.96 10.58 -24.93
C PRO A 183 2.18 11.14 -26.13
N ARG A 184 0.85 11.02 -26.13
CA ARG A 184 -0.01 11.51 -27.22
C ARG A 184 -0.18 13.02 -27.23
N THR A 185 -0.26 13.64 -26.02
CA THR A 185 -0.49 15.10 -25.90
C THR A 185 0.74 15.88 -25.50
N GLY A 186 1.77 15.19 -24.96
CA GLY A 186 2.98 15.79 -24.42
C GLY A 186 2.83 16.39 -23.02
N GLN A 187 1.61 16.36 -22.45
CA GLN A 187 1.34 16.90 -21.12
C GLN A 187 2.04 16.07 -20.04
N THR A 188 2.53 16.78 -19.02
CA THR A 188 3.22 16.18 -17.87
C THR A 188 2.64 16.71 -16.57
N ALA A 189 2.63 15.88 -15.53
CA ALA A 189 2.24 16.28 -14.19
C ALA A 189 3.00 15.44 -13.15
N GLU A 190 3.32 16.08 -12.02
CA GLU A 190 3.82 15.38 -10.83
C GLU A 190 2.63 14.88 -10.00
N ALA A 191 2.79 13.71 -9.39
CA ALA A 191 1.80 13.12 -8.53
C ALA A 191 2.43 12.29 -7.42
N VAL A 192 1.60 11.95 -6.41
CA VAL A 192 2.02 11.15 -5.25
C VAL A 192 1.16 9.89 -5.18
N ILE A 193 1.77 8.75 -4.87
CA ILE A 193 1.06 7.50 -4.62
C ILE A 193 0.49 7.55 -3.21
N THR A 194 -0.84 7.56 -3.10
CA THR A 194 -1.57 7.69 -1.83
C THR A 194 -2.54 6.54 -1.57
N ASP A 195 -2.82 5.74 -2.62
CA ASP A 195 -3.82 4.68 -2.52
C ASP A 195 -3.34 3.36 -3.13
N ARG A 196 -4.13 2.29 -2.92
CA ARG A 196 -3.90 0.95 -3.44
C ARG A 196 -4.93 0.58 -4.51
N GLY A 197 -4.45 0.02 -5.59
CA GLY A 197 -5.21 -0.35 -6.79
C GLY A 197 -4.40 -0.01 -8.04
N PRO A 198 -5.02 -0.09 -9.21
CA PRO A 198 -6.32 -0.68 -9.51
C PRO A 198 -6.34 -2.21 -9.33
N TYR A 199 -7.50 -2.76 -8.95
CA TYR A 199 -7.69 -4.21 -8.86
C TYR A 199 -8.38 -4.77 -10.12
N ILE A 200 -8.32 -4.02 -11.21
CA ILE A 200 -8.85 -4.40 -12.53
C ILE A 200 -7.66 -4.87 -13.37
N GLU A 201 -7.81 -6.02 -14.00
CA GLU A 201 -6.80 -6.59 -14.88
C GLU A 201 -6.51 -5.65 -16.07
N GLY A 202 -5.23 -5.56 -16.45
CA GLY A 202 -4.78 -4.71 -17.56
C GLY A 202 -4.65 -3.22 -17.22
N ARG A 203 -4.83 -2.82 -15.94
CA ARG A 203 -4.56 -1.47 -15.45
C ARG A 203 -3.44 -1.49 -14.43
N ASP A 204 -2.55 -0.50 -14.50
CA ASP A 204 -1.38 -0.39 -13.63
C ASP A 204 -1.58 0.66 -12.55
N ILE A 205 -2.21 1.79 -12.92
CA ILE A 205 -2.46 2.92 -12.01
C ILE A 205 -3.85 3.50 -12.21
N ASP A 206 -4.43 4.06 -11.12
CA ASP A 206 -5.64 4.89 -11.20
C ASP A 206 -5.32 6.32 -10.74
N LEU A 207 -5.64 7.28 -11.59
CA LEU A 207 -5.42 8.71 -11.34
C LEU A 207 -6.60 9.32 -10.61
N SER A 208 -6.37 10.37 -9.84
CA SER A 208 -7.44 11.29 -9.45
C SER A 208 -8.04 11.97 -10.69
N TYR A 209 -9.28 12.44 -10.58
CA TYR A 209 -9.94 13.17 -11.66
C TYR A 209 -9.14 14.41 -12.11
N GLY A 210 -8.65 15.21 -11.14
CA GLY A 210 -7.86 16.40 -11.42
C GLY A 210 -6.58 16.09 -12.21
N LEU A 211 -5.86 15.05 -11.82
CA LEU A 211 -4.66 14.59 -12.52
C LEU A 211 -4.98 14.04 -13.92
N ALA A 212 -6.03 13.24 -14.05
CA ALA A 212 -6.51 12.72 -15.34
C ALA A 212 -6.93 13.86 -16.29
N SER A 213 -7.54 14.92 -15.77
CA SER A 213 -7.90 16.13 -16.54
C SER A 213 -6.64 16.86 -17.04
N GLN A 214 -5.63 17.06 -16.18
CA GLN A 214 -4.36 17.68 -16.56
C GLN A 214 -3.64 16.91 -17.68
N LEU A 215 -3.75 15.59 -17.67
CA LEU A 215 -3.11 14.71 -18.65
C LEU A 215 -4.01 14.39 -19.86
N SER A 216 -5.18 15.05 -20.00
CA SER A 216 -6.16 14.82 -21.08
C SER A 216 -6.60 13.36 -21.21
N LEU A 217 -6.79 12.68 -20.08
CA LEU A 217 -7.16 11.26 -20.02
C LEU A 217 -8.67 11.06 -19.74
N VAL A 218 -9.36 12.08 -19.22
CA VAL A 218 -10.75 11.95 -18.77
C VAL A 218 -11.68 11.43 -19.86
N GLU A 219 -11.59 11.97 -21.09
CA GLU A 219 -12.47 11.60 -22.20
C GLU A 219 -12.24 10.16 -22.67
N ASN A 220 -11.00 9.69 -22.63
CA ASN A 220 -10.65 8.33 -23.06
C ASN A 220 -10.97 7.29 -21.97
N GLY A 221 -11.05 7.69 -20.71
CA GLY A 221 -11.23 6.83 -19.56
C GLY A 221 -10.04 5.97 -19.20
N VAL A 222 -9.35 5.44 -20.21
CA VAL A 222 -8.12 4.64 -20.08
C VAL A 222 -7.13 5.08 -21.17
N ASP A 223 -5.85 5.24 -20.81
CA ASP A 223 -4.79 5.59 -21.77
C ASP A 223 -3.44 5.05 -21.27
N THR A 224 -2.44 5.02 -22.16
CA THR A 224 -1.06 4.66 -21.81
C THR A 224 -0.28 5.93 -21.50
N LEU A 225 0.35 5.96 -20.33
CA LEU A 225 1.22 7.05 -19.88
C LEU A 225 2.66 6.56 -19.70
N MET A 226 3.61 7.47 -19.74
CA MET A 226 4.97 7.22 -19.25
C MET A 226 5.06 7.67 -17.81
N MET A 227 5.57 6.82 -16.93
CA MET A 227 5.77 7.09 -15.50
C MET A 227 7.26 7.03 -15.16
N GLU A 228 7.75 8.05 -14.50
CA GLU A 228 9.10 8.15 -13.94
C GLU A 228 8.99 8.33 -12.41
N ILE A 229 9.77 7.55 -11.66
CA ILE A 229 9.86 7.67 -10.19
C ILE A 229 10.93 8.71 -9.86
N LEU A 230 10.57 9.69 -8.98
CA LEU A 230 11.46 10.77 -8.56
C LEU A 230 12.33 10.41 -7.36
#